data_4e64f334fdcee4646552d7034729e7c2
#
_entry.id   4e64f334fdcee4646552d7034729e7c2
#
_cell.length_a   1.000
_cell.length_b   1.000
_cell.length_c   1.000
_cell.angle_alpha   90.00
_cell.angle_beta   90.00
_cell.angle_gamma   90.00
#
_symmetry.space_group_name_H-M   'P 1'
#
loop_
_entity.id
_entity.type
_entity.pdbx_description
1 polymer ?
#
loop_
_entity_poly.entity_id
_entity_poly.type
_entity_poly.pdbx_seq_one_letter_code
_entity_poly.pdbx_strand_id
1 'polypeptide(L)'
;MKKPSNLRLSLLASAALLTACGGGTDPVVPVVPEETRAQDSRTFAPADATATTFTAMAAAAGDGVDMASTSRWAGVLGGAAYRVEVPANWNGKLVMYAHGYAGEGAALGVSNPSIRRYLVQNGYAWAASSYSKNFYDVKAGVEDTNALALEFNKIAAKNGRTLGAPSKIYITGHSMGGHITGAAIEAETAATAINKVSYAGAVPMCGVMGDVELFNQFAAMQVTAQALAGVPSYPTNKWSEIQGLVTSALFTTFPSVPTPQGVKYLSVVKNITGGERPLFAQGIAFGGSFASAYGTFGSDGTVTGILNKNVLDTSAYTYLIDGDVAGSTTLNATAVKLTANPEANRLRRDGIRWVPVINGEFKIPVVSIHTLGDLFVPFSMQQVYQKRVAAKGNSSWLVQRAIRGASHCDFTVQEQTEAFDAMIKWERDGVKPTGDDVVTAATVAAPTYGCTYTRNTLGPDESGTTRALRPGILASTPACP
;
A
#
# COMPACT_ATOMS: atom_id res chain seq x y z
N MET A 1 56.01 21.22 -57.47
CA MET A 1 57.44 21.53 -57.35
C MET A 1 57.77 21.80 -55.87
N LYS A 2 58.71 21.06 -55.33
CA LYS A 2 59.55 21.28 -54.14
C LYS A 2 58.90 21.40 -52.76
N LYS A 3 59.00 20.33 -51.98
CA LYS A 3 59.28 20.34 -50.54
C LYS A 3 60.64 21.04 -50.26
N PRO A 4 60.95 21.54 -49.07
CA PRO A 4 61.46 20.73 -47.96
C PRO A 4 61.01 21.24 -46.55
N SER A 5 61.23 20.68 -45.48
CA SER A 5 61.99 19.69 -44.74
C SER A 5 62.11 20.16 -43.25
N ASN A 6 61.79 19.23 -42.41
CA ASN A 6 62.17 19.02 -40.99
C ASN A 6 63.06 20.05 -40.24
N LEU A 7 62.66 20.38 -38.98
CA LEU A 7 63.64 20.38 -37.90
C LEU A 7 62.95 19.99 -36.56
N ARG A 8 63.46 18.91 -35.94
CA ARG A 8 63.15 18.47 -34.56
C ARG A 8 64.02 19.28 -33.60
N LEU A 9 63.45 19.76 -32.54
CA LEU A 9 64.24 20.24 -31.38
C LEU A 9 63.72 19.53 -30.12
N SER A 10 64.56 18.63 -29.61
CA SER A 10 64.42 18.00 -28.32
C SER A 10 64.89 18.93 -27.23
N LEU A 11 64.07 19.18 -26.22
CA LEU A 11 64.51 19.79 -24.96
C LEU A 11 64.21 18.79 -23.84
N LEU A 12 65.27 18.26 -23.27
CA LEU A 12 65.30 17.60 -21.96
C LEU A 12 65.09 18.71 -20.89
N ALA A 13 64.10 18.50 -20.05
CA ALA A 13 63.97 19.25 -18.81
C ALA A 13 63.92 18.26 -17.65
N SER A 14 64.88 18.40 -16.78
CA SER A 14 65.15 17.58 -15.61
C SER A 14 64.02 17.66 -14.57
N ALA A 15 63.60 16.51 -14.05
CA ALA A 15 62.70 16.38 -12.95
C ALA A 15 63.40 16.78 -11.64
N ALA A 16 62.86 17.80 -10.97
CA ALA A 16 63.13 18.07 -9.56
C ALA A 16 61.95 17.47 -8.74
N LEU A 17 62.22 16.40 -8.01
CA LEU A 17 61.35 15.83 -7.00
C LEU A 17 61.29 16.80 -5.81
N LEU A 18 60.21 17.52 -5.65
CA LEU A 18 59.79 18.16 -4.42
C LEU A 18 58.72 17.29 -3.76
N THR A 19 59.13 16.51 -2.77
CA THR A 19 58.20 15.87 -1.82
C THR A 19 57.59 16.98 -0.95
N ALA A 20 56.37 17.44 -1.31
CA ALA A 20 55.51 18.22 -0.43
C ALA A 20 54.60 17.23 0.26
N CYS A 21 54.81 16.97 1.56
CA CYS A 21 53.78 16.42 2.46
C CYS A 21 52.68 17.52 2.61
N GLY A 22 51.67 17.47 1.73
CA GLY A 22 50.47 18.25 1.86
C GLY A 22 49.35 17.25 2.29
N GLY A 23 48.95 17.32 3.57
CA GLY A 23 47.70 16.69 4.02
C GLY A 23 46.57 17.23 3.18
N GLY A 24 46.11 16.47 2.21
CA GLY A 24 44.90 16.74 1.45
C GLY A 24 43.72 16.65 2.38
N THR A 25 43.17 17.76 2.82
CA THR A 25 41.83 17.81 3.31
C THR A 25 40.97 17.60 2.09
N ASP A 26 40.41 16.38 1.93
CA ASP A 26 39.33 16.17 0.97
C ASP A 26 38.29 17.26 1.14
N PRO A 27 37.80 17.88 0.05
CA PRO A 27 36.80 18.93 0.15
C PRO A 27 35.60 18.36 0.90
N VAL A 28 35.33 18.90 2.09
CA VAL A 28 34.15 18.53 2.87
C VAL A 28 32.96 18.96 2.02
N VAL A 29 32.32 17.97 1.37
CA VAL A 29 31.09 18.19 0.65
C VAL A 29 30.06 18.62 1.69
N PRO A 30 29.44 19.83 1.57
CA PRO A 30 28.45 20.27 2.53
C PRO A 30 27.34 19.24 2.62
N VAL A 31 27.10 18.72 3.82
CA VAL A 31 25.96 17.84 4.07
C VAL A 31 24.71 18.71 4.00
N VAL A 32 23.94 18.56 2.92
CA VAL A 32 22.63 19.20 2.81
C VAL A 32 21.72 18.53 3.84
N PRO A 33 21.12 19.28 4.79
CA PRO A 33 20.20 18.71 5.76
C PRO A 33 19.03 18.00 5.08
N GLU A 34 18.52 16.92 5.71
CA GLU A 34 17.26 16.32 5.29
C GLU A 34 16.11 17.31 5.53
N GLU A 35 15.17 17.37 4.58
CA GLU A 35 13.95 18.13 4.76
C GLU A 35 13.06 17.46 5.78
N THR A 36 12.44 18.24 6.67
CA THR A 36 11.47 17.78 7.66
C THR A 36 10.05 17.98 7.13
N ARG A 37 9.13 17.12 7.58
CA ARG A 37 7.70 17.22 7.27
C ARG A 37 6.97 17.98 8.38
N ALA A 38 5.79 18.53 8.07
CA ALA A 38 4.95 19.19 9.07
C ALA A 38 4.64 18.30 10.27
N GLN A 39 4.43 16.98 10.05
CA GLN A 39 4.16 16.03 11.13
C GLN A 39 5.37 15.67 11.99
N ASP A 40 6.61 15.99 11.60
CA ASP A 40 7.81 15.66 12.38
C ASP A 40 7.88 16.48 13.68
N SER A 41 7.17 17.60 13.76
CA SER A 41 6.99 18.38 14.98
C SER A 41 5.85 17.90 15.87
N ARG A 42 5.04 16.90 15.45
CA ARG A 42 3.91 16.39 16.20
C ARG A 42 4.37 15.30 17.17
N THR A 43 3.68 15.20 18.29
CA THR A 43 3.90 14.14 19.29
C THR A 43 2.84 13.07 19.12
N PHE A 44 3.29 11.83 19.03
CA PHE A 44 2.44 10.64 19.01
C PHE A 44 2.70 9.80 20.26
N ALA A 45 1.67 9.19 20.80
CA ALA A 45 1.79 8.34 21.98
C ALA A 45 0.88 7.12 21.86
N PRO A 46 1.35 5.93 22.31
CA PRO A 46 0.48 4.76 22.42
C PRO A 46 -0.74 5.08 23.28
N ALA A 47 -1.94 4.63 22.85
CA ALA A 47 -3.12 4.68 23.69
C ALA A 47 -2.93 3.71 24.88
N ASP A 48 -3.28 4.12 26.09
CA ASP A 48 -3.09 3.32 27.32
C ASP A 48 -3.65 1.91 27.20
N ALA A 49 -4.89 1.79 26.70
CA ALA A 49 -5.53 0.49 26.49
C ALA A 49 -4.79 -0.39 25.49
N THR A 50 -4.13 0.18 24.48
CA THR A 50 -3.34 -0.57 23.49
C THR A 50 -2.03 -1.06 24.10
N ALA A 51 -1.36 -0.24 24.90
CA ALA A 51 -0.08 -0.58 25.52
C ALA A 51 -0.23 -1.59 26.68
N THR A 52 -1.38 -1.62 27.34
CA THR A 52 -1.58 -2.35 28.60
C THR A 52 -2.51 -3.55 28.51
N THR A 53 -3.36 -3.66 27.48
CA THR A 53 -4.34 -4.74 27.36
C THR A 53 -4.20 -5.52 26.05
N PHE A 54 -4.03 -6.83 26.18
CA PHE A 54 -4.08 -7.75 25.05
C PHE A 54 -4.79 -9.04 25.48
N THR A 55 -6.06 -9.14 25.15
CA THR A 55 -6.92 -10.26 25.56
C THR A 55 -6.86 -11.42 24.57
N ALA A 56 -7.15 -12.63 25.08
CA ALA A 56 -7.37 -13.79 24.22
C ALA A 56 -8.58 -13.57 23.29
N MET A 57 -8.57 -14.23 22.15
CA MET A 57 -9.81 -14.37 21.37
C MET A 57 -10.79 -15.30 22.13
N ALA A 58 -12.08 -15.04 21.97
CA ALA A 58 -13.09 -15.98 22.41
C ALA A 58 -12.95 -17.31 21.66
N ALA A 59 -13.18 -18.42 22.34
CA ALA A 59 -13.23 -19.73 21.72
C ALA A 59 -14.38 -19.79 20.70
N ALA A 60 -14.15 -20.50 19.60
CA ALA A 60 -15.18 -20.78 18.60
C ALA A 60 -15.28 -22.27 18.33
N ALA A 61 -16.42 -22.70 17.82
CA ALA A 61 -16.61 -24.08 17.41
C ALA A 61 -15.59 -24.46 16.32
N GLY A 62 -14.93 -25.60 16.50
CA GLY A 62 -13.89 -26.07 15.59
C GLY A 62 -12.47 -25.66 15.93
N ASP A 63 -12.23 -24.85 16.98
CA ASP A 63 -10.89 -24.56 17.48
C ASP A 63 -10.19 -25.85 17.93
N GLY A 64 -9.05 -26.18 17.34
CA GLY A 64 -8.20 -27.30 17.73
C GLY A 64 -7.17 -26.93 18.79
N VAL A 65 -6.91 -25.62 18.97
CA VAL A 65 -6.00 -25.04 19.97
C VAL A 65 -6.80 -24.09 20.84
N ASP A 66 -6.66 -24.21 22.15
CA ASP A 66 -7.27 -23.27 23.10
C ASP A 66 -6.68 -21.87 22.92
N MET A 67 -7.52 -20.93 22.50
CA MET A 67 -7.14 -19.52 22.28
C MET A 67 -6.71 -18.81 23.59
N ALA A 68 -7.13 -19.30 24.75
CA ALA A 68 -6.70 -18.78 26.06
C ALA A 68 -5.27 -19.19 26.43
N SER A 69 -4.77 -20.30 25.88
CA SER A 69 -3.44 -20.85 26.20
C SER A 69 -2.27 -20.14 25.52
N THR A 70 -2.52 -19.16 24.65
CA THR A 70 -1.46 -18.42 23.95
C THR A 70 -0.70 -17.47 24.90
N SER A 71 0.60 -17.30 24.68
CA SER A 71 1.36 -16.19 25.29
C SER A 71 1.05 -14.90 24.55
N ARG A 72 0.62 -13.87 25.27
CA ARG A 72 0.21 -12.57 24.69
C ARG A 72 0.96 -11.45 25.42
N TRP A 73 1.67 -10.65 24.66
CA TRP A 73 2.46 -9.55 25.17
C TRP A 73 2.11 -8.26 24.44
N ALA A 74 1.98 -7.18 25.20
CA ALA A 74 1.83 -5.82 24.70
C ALA A 74 2.86 -4.93 25.37
N GLY A 75 3.26 -3.87 24.69
CA GLY A 75 4.24 -2.91 25.19
C GLY A 75 4.54 -1.81 24.21
N VAL A 76 5.63 -1.10 24.45
CA VAL A 76 6.11 -0.01 23.61
C VAL A 76 7.55 -0.30 23.18
N LEU A 77 7.83 -0.12 21.88
CA LEU A 77 9.14 -0.25 21.27
C LEU A 77 9.39 0.96 20.35
N GLY A 78 10.44 1.74 20.59
CA GLY A 78 10.77 2.89 19.72
C GLY A 78 9.66 3.95 19.60
N GLY A 79 8.77 4.06 20.60
CA GLY A 79 7.62 4.97 20.57
C GLY A 79 6.36 4.35 19.97
N ALA A 80 6.43 3.19 19.33
CA ALA A 80 5.29 2.45 18.81
C ALA A 80 4.77 1.44 19.85
N ALA A 81 3.46 1.32 20.00
CA ALA A 81 2.86 0.21 20.73
C ALA A 81 2.96 -1.07 19.90
N TYR A 82 3.04 -2.22 20.57
CA TYR A 82 3.05 -3.51 19.90
C TYR A 82 2.17 -4.56 20.58
N ARG A 83 1.80 -5.56 19.80
CA ARG A 83 1.24 -6.83 20.28
C ARG A 83 2.01 -7.99 19.67
N VAL A 84 2.25 -9.02 20.51
CA VAL A 84 2.87 -10.29 20.10
C VAL A 84 2.04 -11.41 20.69
N GLU A 85 1.66 -12.39 19.86
CA GLU A 85 0.98 -13.59 20.33
C GLU A 85 1.70 -14.85 19.82
N VAL A 86 1.97 -15.76 20.74
CA VAL A 86 2.69 -17.00 20.44
C VAL A 86 1.87 -18.17 20.96
N PRO A 87 1.37 -19.06 20.09
CA PRO A 87 0.62 -20.24 20.49
C PRO A 87 1.49 -21.22 21.29
N ALA A 88 0.86 -22.09 22.08
CA ALA A 88 1.58 -23.11 22.87
C ALA A 88 2.39 -24.04 21.97
N ASN A 89 1.80 -24.44 20.85
CA ASN A 89 2.36 -25.32 19.80
C ASN A 89 3.10 -24.54 18.70
N TRP A 90 3.80 -23.47 19.04
CA TRP A 90 4.50 -22.62 18.06
C TRP A 90 5.36 -23.45 17.09
N ASN A 91 5.14 -23.24 15.80
CA ASN A 91 5.79 -23.97 14.69
C ASN A 91 7.16 -23.40 14.26
N GLY A 92 7.72 -22.44 15.04
CA GLY A 92 8.99 -21.77 14.72
C GLY A 92 8.88 -20.68 13.63
N LYS A 93 7.67 -20.25 13.25
CA LYS A 93 7.47 -19.22 12.21
C LYS A 93 6.79 -18.00 12.80
N LEU A 94 7.16 -16.82 12.30
CA LEU A 94 6.61 -15.52 12.72
C LEU A 94 5.91 -14.84 11.56
N VAL A 95 4.73 -14.29 11.80
CA VAL A 95 3.97 -13.49 10.84
C VAL A 95 3.90 -12.04 11.35
N MET A 96 4.47 -11.11 10.60
CA MET A 96 4.31 -9.69 10.87
C MET A 96 3.03 -9.19 10.22
N TYR A 97 2.22 -8.47 10.98
CA TYR A 97 0.99 -7.87 10.47
C TYR A 97 1.10 -6.35 10.45
N ALA A 98 0.91 -5.79 9.27
CA ALA A 98 0.88 -4.36 9.02
C ALA A 98 -0.58 -3.88 8.88
N HIS A 99 -1.03 -2.98 9.77
CA HIS A 99 -2.38 -2.43 9.72
C HIS A 99 -2.52 -1.29 8.70
N GLY A 100 -3.75 -0.96 8.33
CA GLY A 100 -4.07 0.14 7.42
C GLY A 100 -3.91 1.52 8.06
N TYR A 101 -4.30 2.56 7.30
CA TYR A 101 -4.28 3.94 7.77
C TYR A 101 -5.13 4.12 9.03
N ALA A 102 -4.56 4.72 10.06
CA ALA A 102 -5.19 4.87 11.37
C ALA A 102 -5.61 6.32 11.69
N GLY A 103 -5.67 7.19 10.67
CA GLY A 103 -6.06 8.59 10.84
C GLY A 103 -4.90 9.53 11.14
N GLU A 104 -5.22 10.74 11.58
CA GLU A 104 -4.28 11.85 11.81
C GLU A 104 -4.17 12.25 13.30
N GLY A 105 -4.80 11.48 14.18
CA GLY A 105 -4.76 11.71 15.62
C GLY A 105 -3.41 11.39 16.25
N ALA A 106 -3.18 11.90 17.46
CA ALA A 106 -1.94 11.67 18.21
C ALA A 106 -1.88 10.29 18.90
N ALA A 107 -3.03 9.64 19.12
CA ALA A 107 -3.11 8.34 19.79
C ALA A 107 -2.79 7.20 18.81
N LEU A 108 -1.80 6.38 19.18
CA LEU A 108 -1.40 5.21 18.39
C LEU A 108 -2.13 3.96 18.91
N GLY A 109 -2.67 3.16 17.99
CA GLY A 109 -3.40 1.93 18.29
C GLY A 109 -2.88 0.73 17.50
N VAL A 110 -2.85 -0.45 18.13
CA VAL A 110 -2.45 -1.70 17.46
C VAL A 110 -3.68 -2.48 17.02
N SER A 111 -3.71 -2.83 15.73
CA SER A 111 -4.72 -3.74 15.18
C SER A 111 -4.23 -5.19 15.19
N ASN A 112 -5.14 -6.11 15.45
CA ASN A 112 -4.86 -7.53 15.31
C ASN A 112 -5.10 -7.96 13.85
N PRO A 113 -4.38 -8.96 13.31
CA PRO A 113 -4.68 -9.52 12.00
C PRO A 113 -6.08 -10.17 11.98
N SER A 114 -6.85 -9.94 10.93
CA SER A 114 -8.16 -10.57 10.73
C SER A 114 -8.09 -12.10 10.72
N ILE A 115 -6.96 -12.66 10.26
CA ILE A 115 -6.67 -14.09 10.24
C ILE A 115 -6.01 -14.59 11.55
N ARG A 116 -6.11 -13.84 12.66
CA ARG A 116 -5.48 -14.16 13.96
C ARG A 116 -5.80 -15.58 14.41
N ARG A 117 -7.07 -15.99 14.36
CA ARG A 117 -7.48 -17.36 14.73
C ARG A 117 -6.75 -18.40 13.86
N TYR A 118 -6.76 -18.23 12.56
CA TYR A 118 -6.07 -19.13 11.64
C TYR A 118 -4.57 -19.25 11.97
N LEU A 119 -3.90 -18.13 12.23
CA LEU A 119 -2.47 -18.13 12.59
C LEU A 119 -2.22 -18.95 13.87
N VAL A 120 -2.97 -18.70 14.93
CA VAL A 120 -2.85 -19.41 16.21
C VAL A 120 -3.16 -20.90 16.05
N GLN A 121 -4.25 -21.25 15.37
CA GLN A 121 -4.67 -22.63 15.17
C GLN A 121 -3.62 -23.44 14.37
N ASN A 122 -2.86 -22.78 13.49
CA ASN A 122 -1.80 -23.41 12.68
C ASN A 122 -0.38 -23.23 13.27
N GLY A 123 -0.29 -22.80 14.53
CA GLY A 123 0.97 -22.71 15.26
C GLY A 123 1.86 -21.52 14.87
N TYR A 124 1.37 -20.54 14.13
CA TYR A 124 2.14 -19.33 13.82
C TYR A 124 2.11 -18.34 14.96
N ALA A 125 3.28 -17.85 15.39
CA ALA A 125 3.35 -16.62 16.14
C ALA A 125 3.06 -15.43 15.20
N TRP A 126 2.44 -14.39 15.74
CA TRP A 126 2.28 -13.15 15.01
C TRP A 126 2.64 -11.93 15.87
N ALA A 127 3.02 -10.83 15.22
CA ALA A 127 3.30 -9.56 15.84
C ALA A 127 2.78 -8.40 14.99
N ALA A 128 2.32 -7.34 15.66
CA ALA A 128 1.83 -6.12 15.02
C ALA A 128 2.30 -4.89 15.78
N SER A 129 2.72 -3.85 15.04
CA SER A 129 3.07 -2.52 15.56
C SER A 129 1.94 -1.54 15.29
N SER A 130 1.76 -0.54 16.19
CA SER A 130 0.92 0.64 15.90
C SER A 130 1.58 1.60 14.94
N TYR A 131 2.86 1.37 14.64
CA TYR A 131 3.81 2.37 14.14
C TYR A 131 4.03 3.51 15.15
N SER A 132 5.13 4.22 15.02
CA SER A 132 5.48 5.38 15.88
C SER A 132 4.79 6.67 15.43
N LYS A 133 4.11 6.64 14.29
CA LYS A 133 3.39 7.79 13.70
C LYS A 133 2.10 7.31 13.05
N ASN A 134 1.04 8.12 13.17
CA ASN A 134 -0.15 8.05 12.34
C ASN A 134 0.10 8.75 10.99
N PHE A 135 -0.92 9.13 10.26
CA PHE A 135 -0.87 9.59 8.87
C PHE A 135 -0.47 8.48 7.90
N TYR A 136 -0.16 8.84 6.66
CA TYR A 136 0.30 7.90 5.64
C TYR A 136 1.83 7.73 5.69
N ASP A 137 2.39 7.45 6.87
CA ASP A 137 3.82 7.30 7.08
C ASP A 137 4.29 5.86 6.86
N VAL A 138 4.43 5.46 5.60
CA VAL A 138 4.83 4.09 5.24
C VAL A 138 6.27 3.80 5.67
N LYS A 139 7.15 4.81 5.71
CA LYS A 139 8.51 4.66 6.26
C LYS A 139 8.45 4.19 7.72
N ALA A 140 7.70 4.89 8.56
CA ALA A 140 7.53 4.48 9.95
C ALA A 140 6.90 3.07 10.04
N GLY A 141 5.91 2.79 9.19
CA GLY A 141 5.29 1.47 9.13
C GLY A 141 6.27 0.33 8.85
N VAL A 142 7.16 0.49 7.87
CA VAL A 142 8.19 -0.51 7.53
C VAL A 142 9.22 -0.63 8.66
N GLU A 143 9.78 0.48 9.12
CA GLU A 143 10.87 0.48 10.12
C GLU A 143 10.39 -0.09 11.46
N ASP A 144 9.21 0.30 11.93
CA ASP A 144 8.68 -0.17 13.22
C ASP A 144 8.22 -1.64 13.17
N THR A 145 7.66 -2.08 12.05
CA THR A 145 7.33 -3.49 11.83
C THR A 145 8.59 -4.36 11.81
N ASN A 146 9.62 -3.91 11.10
CA ASN A 146 10.90 -4.61 11.05
C ASN A 146 11.62 -4.60 12.41
N ALA A 147 11.64 -3.47 13.12
CA ALA A 147 12.21 -3.40 14.47
C ALA A 147 11.52 -4.38 15.42
N LEU A 148 10.20 -4.49 15.36
CA LEU A 148 9.45 -5.45 16.18
C LEU A 148 9.81 -6.91 15.84
N ALA A 149 9.97 -7.23 14.55
CA ALA A 149 10.39 -8.57 14.13
C ALA A 149 11.78 -8.93 14.69
N LEU A 150 12.74 -7.98 14.68
CA LEU A 150 14.09 -8.17 15.20
C LEU A 150 14.12 -8.31 16.73
N GLU A 151 13.18 -7.69 17.44
CA GLU A 151 13.07 -7.74 18.92
C GLU A 151 12.20 -8.90 19.44
N PHE A 152 11.58 -9.70 18.55
CA PHE A 152 10.63 -10.75 18.92
C PHE A 152 11.14 -11.68 20.04
N ASN A 153 12.36 -12.23 19.89
CA ASN A 153 12.93 -13.15 20.86
C ASN A 153 13.25 -12.49 22.20
N LYS A 154 13.70 -11.24 22.18
CA LYS A 154 13.97 -10.47 23.40
C LYS A 154 12.68 -10.15 24.15
N ILE A 155 11.60 -9.80 23.41
CA ILE A 155 10.28 -9.60 23.98
C ILE A 155 9.79 -10.88 24.66
N ALA A 156 9.90 -12.02 23.98
CA ALA A 156 9.52 -13.31 24.54
C ALA A 156 10.30 -13.63 25.82
N ALA A 157 11.62 -13.51 25.79
CA ALA A 157 12.50 -13.79 26.93
C ALA A 157 12.19 -12.86 28.14
N LYS A 158 11.98 -11.56 27.88
CA LYS A 158 11.58 -10.58 28.91
C LYS A 158 10.28 -10.97 29.61
N ASN A 159 9.39 -11.66 28.90
CA ASN A 159 8.09 -12.12 29.41
C ASN A 159 8.13 -13.59 29.89
N GLY A 160 9.31 -14.14 30.15
CA GLY A 160 9.48 -15.47 30.76
C GLY A 160 9.36 -16.65 29.80
N ARG A 161 9.32 -16.42 28.49
CA ARG A 161 9.28 -17.49 27.48
C ARG A 161 10.49 -17.43 26.56
N THR A 162 11.46 -18.33 26.76
CA THR A 162 12.62 -18.45 25.87
C THR A 162 12.21 -19.16 24.60
N LEU A 163 12.40 -18.49 23.45
CA LEU A 163 12.11 -19.02 22.12
C LEU A 163 13.39 -19.04 21.28
N GLY A 164 13.51 -20.01 20.38
CA GLY A 164 14.49 -19.97 19.29
C GLY A 164 14.21 -18.82 18.32
N ALA A 165 15.18 -18.46 17.47
CA ALA A 165 14.93 -17.52 16.40
C ALA A 165 13.86 -18.08 15.42
N PRO A 166 12.96 -17.26 14.89
CA PRO A 166 12.02 -17.71 13.87
C PRO A 166 12.79 -18.30 12.66
N SER A 167 12.41 -19.50 12.26
CA SER A 167 13.00 -20.17 11.08
C SER A 167 12.60 -19.47 9.78
N LYS A 168 11.44 -18.83 9.77
CA LYS A 168 10.89 -18.02 8.68
C LYS A 168 10.09 -16.86 9.25
N ILE A 169 10.17 -15.72 8.58
CA ILE A 169 9.35 -14.54 8.87
C ILE A 169 8.55 -14.21 7.61
N TYR A 170 7.24 -14.05 7.76
CA TYR A 170 6.33 -13.64 6.70
C TYR A 170 5.73 -12.28 7.05
N ILE A 171 5.22 -11.57 6.04
CA ILE A 171 4.54 -10.30 6.25
C ILE A 171 3.20 -10.28 5.52
N THR A 172 2.18 -9.72 6.16
CA THR A 172 0.86 -9.48 5.58
C THR A 172 0.29 -8.17 6.09
N GLY A 173 -0.60 -7.55 5.33
CA GLY A 173 -1.20 -6.29 5.76
C GLY A 173 -2.28 -5.80 4.82
N HIS A 174 -3.13 -4.90 5.33
CA HIS A 174 -4.28 -4.35 4.62
C HIS A 174 -4.08 -2.87 4.29
N SER A 175 -4.57 -2.42 3.12
CA SER A 175 -4.59 -1.00 2.76
C SER A 175 -3.18 -0.39 2.75
N MET A 176 -2.93 0.68 3.53
CA MET A 176 -1.58 1.17 3.79
C MET A 176 -0.65 0.07 4.32
N GLY A 177 -1.16 -0.88 5.13
CA GLY A 177 -0.41 -2.06 5.56
C GLY A 177 -0.06 -3.01 4.42
N GLY A 178 -0.88 -3.07 3.37
CA GLY A 178 -0.53 -3.75 2.12
C GLY A 178 0.62 -3.05 1.39
N HIS A 179 0.65 -1.71 1.40
CA HIS A 179 1.80 -0.94 0.92
C HIS A 179 3.06 -1.25 1.74
N ILE A 180 2.95 -1.20 3.08
CA ILE A 180 4.06 -1.55 3.98
C ILE A 180 4.57 -2.97 3.68
N THR A 181 3.65 -3.91 3.47
CA THR A 181 3.97 -5.31 3.12
C THR A 181 4.76 -5.39 1.81
N GLY A 182 4.31 -4.69 0.77
CA GLY A 182 5.03 -4.63 -0.51
C GLY A 182 6.37 -3.91 -0.41
N ALA A 183 6.43 -2.77 0.28
CA ALA A 183 7.63 -1.98 0.46
C ALA A 183 8.71 -2.72 1.27
N ALA A 184 8.31 -3.46 2.31
CA ALA A 184 9.23 -4.19 3.19
C ALA A 184 10.06 -5.26 2.46
N ILE A 185 9.57 -5.76 1.32
CA ILE A 185 10.23 -6.81 0.53
C ILE A 185 11.00 -6.28 -0.68
N GLU A 186 10.93 -4.97 -0.96
CA GLU A 186 11.64 -4.35 -2.09
C GLU A 186 13.15 -4.31 -1.88
N ALA A 187 13.91 -4.40 -2.98
CA ALA A 187 15.36 -4.30 -2.96
C ALA A 187 15.85 -2.95 -2.39
N GLU A 188 15.13 -1.84 -2.65
CA GLU A 188 15.42 -0.53 -2.06
C GLU A 188 15.38 -0.59 -0.53
N THR A 189 14.35 -1.21 0.03
CA THR A 189 14.21 -1.38 1.49
C THR A 189 15.31 -2.26 2.06
N ALA A 190 15.62 -3.38 1.42
CA ALA A 190 16.71 -4.25 1.84
C ALA A 190 18.08 -3.53 1.85
N ALA A 191 18.29 -2.59 0.90
CA ALA A 191 19.51 -1.79 0.81
C ALA A 191 19.56 -0.65 1.83
N THR A 192 18.46 0.08 2.04
CA THR A 192 18.47 1.40 2.69
C THR A 192 17.75 1.48 4.03
N ALA A 193 16.86 0.52 4.39
CA ALA A 193 16.21 0.52 5.70
C ALA A 193 17.22 0.43 6.84
N ILE A 194 16.90 1.07 7.96
CA ILE A 194 17.66 0.96 9.21
C ILE A 194 17.45 -0.43 9.81
N ASN A 195 16.19 -0.85 9.92
CA ASN A 195 15.81 -2.17 10.41
C ASN A 195 15.57 -3.11 9.24
N LYS A 196 16.46 -4.10 9.05
CA LYS A 196 16.43 -5.01 7.90
C LYS A 196 15.93 -6.39 8.31
N VAL A 197 14.87 -6.85 7.66
CA VAL A 197 14.29 -8.18 7.84
C VAL A 197 14.24 -8.90 6.49
N SER A 198 14.70 -10.14 6.45
CA SER A 198 14.56 -11.01 5.27
C SER A 198 13.25 -11.79 5.39
N TYR A 199 12.23 -11.34 4.70
CA TYR A 199 10.93 -12.03 4.63
C TYR A 199 11.01 -13.22 3.67
N ALA A 200 10.33 -14.32 4.03
CA ALA A 200 10.26 -15.54 3.22
C ALA A 200 9.06 -15.55 2.26
N GLY A 201 8.08 -14.69 2.50
CA GLY A 201 6.90 -14.52 1.67
C GLY A 201 6.02 -13.37 2.15
N ALA A 202 5.15 -12.85 1.28
CA ALA A 202 4.33 -11.69 1.56
C ALA A 202 2.90 -11.82 1.01
N VAL A 203 1.92 -11.27 1.75
CA VAL A 203 0.51 -11.23 1.32
C VAL A 203 -0.05 -9.82 1.51
N PRO A 204 0.20 -8.90 0.54
CA PRO A 204 -0.44 -7.59 0.55
C PRO A 204 -1.92 -7.72 0.17
N MET A 205 -2.82 -7.20 1.00
CA MET A 205 -4.27 -7.24 0.83
C MET A 205 -4.83 -5.84 0.62
N CYS A 206 -5.64 -5.61 -0.42
CA CYS A 206 -6.17 -4.28 -0.76
C CYS A 206 -5.09 -3.17 -0.69
N GLY A 207 -3.85 -3.53 -1.02
CA GLY A 207 -2.67 -2.69 -0.80
C GLY A 207 -2.53 -1.58 -1.82
N VAL A 208 -1.94 -0.46 -1.38
CA VAL A 208 -1.55 0.67 -2.24
C VAL A 208 -0.28 0.29 -3.01
N MET A 209 -0.42 -0.65 -3.96
CA MET A 209 0.69 -1.25 -4.69
C MET A 209 1.25 -0.37 -5.81
N GLY A 210 0.66 0.79 -6.01
CA GLY A 210 1.14 1.86 -6.90
C GLY A 210 1.78 3.03 -6.14
N ASP A 211 1.97 2.92 -4.82
CA ASP A 211 2.56 3.97 -3.97
C ASP A 211 1.94 5.37 -4.23
N VAL A 212 2.72 6.37 -4.69
CA VAL A 212 2.24 7.73 -4.98
C VAL A 212 1.17 7.79 -6.08
N GLU A 213 1.02 6.75 -6.90
CA GLU A 213 -0.03 6.69 -7.91
C GLU A 213 -1.44 6.75 -7.31
N LEU A 214 -1.63 6.33 -6.05
CA LEU A 214 -2.91 6.52 -5.36
C LEU A 214 -3.26 8.00 -5.21
N PHE A 215 -2.29 8.83 -4.83
CA PHE A 215 -2.49 10.28 -4.71
C PHE A 215 -2.74 10.93 -6.07
N ASN A 216 -1.98 10.53 -7.10
CA ASN A 216 -2.19 10.96 -8.48
C ASN A 216 -3.60 10.62 -8.96
N GLN A 217 -4.11 9.45 -8.60
CA GLN A 217 -5.46 9.04 -8.96
C GLN A 217 -6.54 9.83 -8.25
N PHE A 218 -6.40 10.10 -6.93
CA PHE A 218 -7.31 11.00 -6.23
C PHE A 218 -7.33 12.38 -6.88
N ALA A 219 -6.15 12.91 -7.23
CA ALA A 219 -6.04 14.17 -7.95
C ALA A 219 -6.73 14.12 -9.32
N ALA A 220 -6.54 13.03 -10.10
CA ALA A 220 -7.20 12.84 -11.40
C ALA A 220 -8.72 12.76 -11.27
N MET A 221 -9.24 12.07 -10.26
CA MET A 221 -10.67 12.05 -9.93
C MET A 221 -11.18 13.44 -9.58
N GLN A 222 -10.45 14.19 -8.77
CA GLN A 222 -10.84 15.54 -8.35
C GLN A 222 -10.85 16.53 -9.52
N VAL A 223 -9.77 16.65 -10.29
CA VAL A 223 -9.69 17.65 -11.38
C VAL A 223 -10.71 17.36 -12.48
N THR A 224 -11.07 16.09 -12.71
CA THR A 224 -12.13 15.72 -13.67
C THR A 224 -13.54 16.01 -13.12
N ALA A 225 -13.76 15.79 -11.82
CA ALA A 225 -15.01 16.21 -11.15
C ALA A 225 -15.20 17.72 -11.27
N GLN A 226 -14.16 18.51 -10.96
CA GLN A 226 -14.19 19.97 -11.07
C GLN A 226 -14.45 20.44 -12.52
N ALA A 227 -13.77 19.86 -13.51
CA ALA A 227 -13.95 20.21 -14.91
C ALA A 227 -15.39 19.95 -15.37
N LEU A 228 -15.96 18.79 -15.05
CA LEU A 228 -17.33 18.43 -15.42
C LEU A 228 -18.39 19.22 -14.65
N ALA A 229 -18.06 19.69 -13.45
CA ALA A 229 -18.92 20.57 -12.66
C ALA A 229 -18.82 22.08 -13.06
N GLY A 230 -17.93 22.45 -14.00
CA GLY A 230 -17.76 23.81 -14.45
C GLY A 230 -16.85 24.68 -13.58
N VAL A 231 -16.02 24.08 -12.73
CA VAL A 231 -15.03 24.78 -11.86
C VAL A 231 -13.60 24.29 -12.11
N PRO A 232 -13.14 24.15 -13.35
CA PRO A 232 -11.91 23.42 -13.69
C PRO A 232 -10.62 24.04 -13.14
N SER A 233 -10.57 25.34 -12.99
CA SER A 233 -9.36 26.09 -12.58
C SER A 233 -9.26 26.30 -11.07
N TYR A 234 -10.18 25.73 -10.29
CA TYR A 234 -10.16 25.92 -8.83
C TYR A 234 -9.02 25.13 -8.20
N PRO A 235 -8.24 25.72 -7.25
CA PRO A 235 -7.11 25.03 -6.61
C PRO A 235 -7.54 23.71 -5.93
N THR A 236 -6.76 22.65 -6.13
CA THR A 236 -7.09 21.30 -5.62
C THR A 236 -7.14 21.25 -4.09
N ASN A 237 -6.29 22.03 -3.39
CA ASN A 237 -6.25 22.10 -1.93
C ASN A 237 -7.42 22.90 -1.30
N LYS A 238 -8.34 23.40 -2.13
CA LYS A 238 -9.55 24.10 -1.69
C LYS A 238 -10.81 23.26 -1.88
N TRP A 239 -10.68 21.95 -1.90
CA TRP A 239 -11.79 21.04 -2.13
C TRP A 239 -12.98 21.29 -1.21
N SER A 240 -12.75 21.52 0.08
CA SER A 240 -13.81 21.80 1.06
C SER A 240 -14.66 23.03 0.73
N GLU A 241 -14.11 24.00 0.00
CA GLU A 241 -14.84 25.22 -0.42
C GLU A 241 -15.78 24.95 -1.60
N ILE A 242 -15.49 23.97 -2.45
CA ILE A 242 -16.25 23.70 -3.68
C ILE A 242 -16.95 22.33 -3.68
N GLN A 243 -16.70 21.48 -2.71
CA GLN A 243 -17.22 20.11 -2.67
C GLN A 243 -18.75 20.08 -2.85
N GLY A 244 -19.48 20.95 -2.15
CA GLY A 244 -20.93 21.01 -2.26
C GLY A 244 -21.40 21.39 -3.66
N LEU A 245 -20.76 22.36 -4.30
CA LEU A 245 -21.06 22.79 -5.67
C LEU A 245 -20.79 21.66 -6.68
N VAL A 246 -19.63 21.02 -6.58
CA VAL A 246 -19.25 19.91 -7.47
C VAL A 246 -20.20 18.72 -7.28
N THR A 247 -20.51 18.38 -6.04
CA THR A 247 -21.43 17.28 -5.73
C THR A 247 -22.82 17.52 -6.33
N SER A 248 -23.40 18.72 -6.16
CA SER A 248 -24.73 19.03 -6.71
C SER A 248 -24.76 19.08 -8.23
N ALA A 249 -23.64 19.43 -8.89
CA ALA A 249 -23.53 19.38 -10.34
C ALA A 249 -23.46 17.95 -10.89
N LEU A 250 -22.86 17.04 -10.15
CA LEU A 250 -22.62 15.66 -10.59
C LEU A 250 -23.67 14.66 -10.09
N PHE A 251 -24.35 14.92 -8.98
CA PHE A 251 -25.30 13.98 -8.37
C PHE A 251 -26.56 14.68 -7.88
N THR A 252 -27.72 14.10 -8.19
CA THR A 252 -28.98 14.47 -7.56
C THR A 252 -29.10 13.82 -6.17
N THR A 253 -28.56 12.62 -6.01
CA THR A 253 -28.38 11.96 -4.72
C THR A 253 -27.01 11.30 -4.70
N PHE A 254 -26.09 11.84 -3.92
CA PHE A 254 -24.71 11.30 -3.82
C PHE A 254 -24.67 10.02 -2.98
N PRO A 255 -23.94 9.00 -3.42
CA PRO A 255 -23.28 8.85 -4.74
C PRO A 255 -24.13 8.05 -5.75
N SER A 256 -25.37 7.71 -5.43
CA SER A 256 -26.17 6.69 -6.11
C SER A 256 -26.96 7.17 -7.33
N VAL A 257 -27.28 8.47 -7.41
CA VAL A 257 -28.09 9.01 -8.53
C VAL A 257 -27.33 10.14 -9.23
N PRO A 258 -26.53 9.81 -10.28
CA PRO A 258 -25.77 10.81 -11.03
C PRO A 258 -26.65 11.64 -11.95
N THR A 259 -26.28 12.91 -12.15
CA THR A 259 -26.77 13.78 -13.25
C THR A 259 -26.16 13.32 -14.58
N PRO A 260 -26.56 13.89 -15.75
CA PRO A 260 -25.86 13.61 -17.02
C PRO A 260 -24.36 13.87 -16.95
N GLN A 261 -23.90 14.90 -16.23
CA GLN A 261 -22.47 15.16 -16.00
C GLN A 261 -21.87 14.14 -15.04
N GLY A 262 -22.63 13.71 -14.03
CA GLY A 262 -22.23 12.61 -13.12
C GLY A 262 -22.04 11.28 -13.85
N VAL A 263 -22.86 10.96 -14.84
CA VAL A 263 -22.66 9.76 -15.69
C VAL A 263 -21.34 9.84 -16.43
N LYS A 264 -20.99 11.00 -17.02
CA LYS A 264 -19.68 11.21 -17.65
C LYS A 264 -18.55 11.08 -16.64
N TYR A 265 -18.72 11.67 -15.45
CA TYR A 265 -17.73 11.56 -14.38
C TYR A 265 -17.51 10.11 -13.92
N LEU A 266 -18.58 9.35 -13.69
CA LEU A 266 -18.45 7.93 -13.31
C LEU A 266 -17.80 7.07 -14.40
N SER A 267 -18.01 7.41 -15.68
CA SER A 267 -17.27 6.77 -16.78
C SER A 267 -15.77 7.03 -16.69
N VAL A 268 -15.36 8.28 -16.43
CA VAL A 268 -13.95 8.62 -16.21
C VAL A 268 -13.39 7.88 -15.00
N VAL A 269 -14.09 7.90 -13.86
CA VAL A 269 -13.69 7.18 -12.63
C VAL A 269 -13.47 5.70 -12.94
N LYS A 270 -14.41 5.05 -13.65
CA LYS A 270 -14.28 3.65 -14.08
C LYS A 270 -12.97 3.42 -14.84
N ASN A 271 -12.72 4.22 -15.84
CA ASN A 271 -11.57 4.05 -16.74
C ASN A 271 -10.22 4.24 -16.03
N ILE A 272 -10.11 5.22 -15.13
CA ILE A 272 -8.85 5.46 -14.40
C ILE A 272 -8.66 4.54 -13.18
N THR A 273 -9.73 3.89 -12.69
CA THR A 273 -9.66 3.01 -11.50
C THR A 273 -9.52 1.52 -11.82
N GLY A 274 -9.25 1.17 -13.06
CA GLY A 274 -8.99 -0.22 -13.49
C GLY A 274 -9.85 -0.72 -14.64
N GLY A 275 -10.70 0.15 -15.23
CA GLY A 275 -11.53 -0.17 -16.37
C GLY A 275 -12.87 -0.84 -16.02
N GLU A 276 -13.55 -1.33 -17.05
CA GLU A 276 -14.80 -2.10 -16.90
C GLU A 276 -14.54 -3.37 -16.09
N ARG A 277 -15.36 -3.63 -15.07
CA ARG A 277 -15.21 -4.80 -14.20
C ARG A 277 -16.48 -5.06 -13.40
N PRO A 278 -16.73 -6.30 -12.97
CA PRO A 278 -17.76 -6.58 -11.97
C PRO A 278 -17.56 -5.75 -10.71
N LEU A 279 -18.65 -5.46 -9.99
CA LEU A 279 -18.65 -4.73 -8.73
C LEU A 279 -18.32 -3.23 -8.79
N PHE A 280 -17.96 -2.65 -9.95
CA PHE A 280 -17.74 -1.21 -10.06
C PHE A 280 -19.00 -0.42 -9.63
N ALA A 281 -20.16 -0.76 -10.19
CA ALA A 281 -21.44 -0.10 -9.86
C ALA A 281 -21.81 -0.27 -8.39
N GLN A 282 -21.61 -1.46 -7.81
CA GLN A 282 -21.85 -1.72 -6.39
C GLN A 282 -20.90 -0.94 -5.50
N GLY A 283 -19.61 -0.81 -5.90
CA GLY A 283 -18.62 0.03 -5.22
C GLY A 283 -19.04 1.50 -5.14
N ILE A 284 -19.63 2.03 -6.22
CA ILE A 284 -20.23 3.36 -6.24
C ILE A 284 -21.47 3.41 -5.33
N ALA A 285 -22.43 2.50 -5.52
CA ALA A 285 -23.77 2.62 -4.95
C ALA A 285 -23.82 2.37 -3.44
N PHE A 286 -23.12 1.34 -2.94
CA PHE A 286 -23.20 0.96 -1.54
C PHE A 286 -21.88 0.47 -0.91
N GLY A 287 -20.80 0.40 -1.67
CA GLY A 287 -19.50 -0.05 -1.16
C GLY A 287 -18.85 0.92 -0.16
N GLY A 288 -19.23 2.19 -0.16
CA GLY A 288 -18.74 3.23 0.74
C GLY A 288 -17.33 3.76 0.40
N SER A 289 -16.52 2.99 -0.31
CA SER A 289 -15.14 3.37 -0.65
C SER A 289 -15.05 4.56 -1.61
N PHE A 290 -16.01 4.69 -2.54
CA PHE A 290 -16.11 5.87 -3.42
C PHE A 290 -16.36 7.16 -2.62
N ALA A 291 -17.32 7.15 -1.71
CA ALA A 291 -17.61 8.30 -0.86
C ALA A 291 -16.41 8.69 0.01
N SER A 292 -15.69 7.70 0.54
CA SER A 292 -14.44 7.92 1.28
C SER A 292 -13.36 8.56 0.40
N ALA A 293 -13.12 8.05 -0.82
CA ALA A 293 -12.16 8.64 -1.76
C ALA A 293 -12.53 10.09 -2.11
N TYR A 294 -13.81 10.33 -2.42
CA TYR A 294 -14.34 11.66 -2.73
C TYR A 294 -14.16 12.65 -1.56
N GLY A 295 -14.29 12.17 -0.33
CA GLY A 295 -14.06 12.97 0.89
C GLY A 295 -12.59 13.30 1.16
N THR A 296 -11.63 12.58 0.54
CA THR A 296 -10.19 12.84 0.72
C THR A 296 -9.60 13.77 -0.34
N PHE A 297 -10.38 14.28 -1.27
CA PHE A 297 -9.87 15.20 -2.28
C PHE A 297 -9.31 16.49 -1.64
N GLY A 298 -8.34 17.12 -2.31
CA GLY A 298 -7.63 18.30 -1.80
C GLY A 298 -6.36 17.99 -1.00
N SER A 299 -6.10 16.72 -0.73
CA SER A 299 -4.87 16.30 -0.04
C SER A 299 -3.77 16.00 -1.07
N ASP A 300 -2.70 16.76 -1.00
CA ASP A 300 -1.53 16.62 -1.87
C ASP A 300 -0.34 15.94 -1.16
N GLY A 301 -0.58 15.35 0.03
CA GLY A 301 0.47 14.77 0.86
C GLY A 301 1.26 15.80 1.69
N THR A 302 1.27 17.07 1.30
CA THR A 302 1.91 18.16 2.08
C THR A 302 0.93 18.73 3.11
N VAL A 303 -0.34 18.89 2.74
CA VAL A 303 -1.40 19.42 3.62
C VAL A 303 -1.63 18.54 4.84
N THR A 304 -1.57 17.23 4.67
CA THR A 304 -1.72 16.26 5.77
C THR A 304 -0.40 15.94 6.47
N GLY A 305 0.72 16.49 6.00
CA GLY A 305 2.05 16.24 6.54
C GLY A 305 2.68 14.91 6.14
N ILE A 306 2.15 14.24 5.12
CA ILE A 306 2.72 12.99 4.58
C ILE A 306 4.07 13.27 3.92
N LEU A 307 4.12 14.29 3.07
CA LEU A 307 5.31 14.75 2.36
C LEU A 307 5.52 16.24 2.60
N ASN A 308 6.72 16.74 2.40
CA ASN A 308 7.05 18.17 2.53
C ASN A 308 6.90 18.95 1.22
N LYS A 309 6.65 18.28 0.10
CA LYS A 309 6.44 18.88 -1.22
C LYS A 309 5.31 18.13 -1.94
N ASN A 310 4.63 18.84 -2.86
CA ASN A 310 3.54 18.29 -3.65
C ASN A 310 3.99 17.10 -4.49
N VAL A 311 3.30 15.97 -4.30
CA VAL A 311 3.55 14.70 -5.00
C VAL A 311 2.57 14.47 -6.17
N LEU A 312 1.50 15.27 -6.28
CA LEU A 312 0.44 15.06 -7.26
C LEU A 312 0.92 15.30 -8.69
N ASP A 313 0.76 14.28 -9.54
CA ASP A 313 1.06 14.35 -10.97
C ASP A 313 -0.09 13.74 -11.77
N THR A 314 -0.75 14.56 -12.58
CA THR A 314 -1.80 14.11 -13.50
C THR A 314 -1.41 14.28 -14.97
N SER A 315 -0.17 14.63 -15.26
CA SER A 315 0.32 14.93 -16.62
C SER A 315 0.19 13.74 -17.55
N ALA A 316 0.40 12.52 -17.07
CA ALA A 316 0.29 11.27 -17.83
C ALA A 316 -1.14 10.76 -18.01
N TYR A 317 -2.14 11.32 -17.30
CA TYR A 317 -3.51 10.84 -17.40
C TYR A 317 -4.18 11.33 -18.69
N THR A 318 -4.87 10.42 -19.38
CA THR A 318 -5.81 10.69 -20.44
C THR A 318 -7.19 10.25 -20.00
N TYR A 319 -8.14 11.16 -19.99
CA TYR A 319 -9.49 10.93 -19.51
C TYR A 319 -10.40 10.49 -20.66
N LEU A 320 -11.11 9.38 -20.43
CA LEU A 320 -12.02 8.79 -21.41
C LEU A 320 -13.45 8.78 -20.84
N ILE A 321 -14.39 9.31 -21.60
CA ILE A 321 -15.83 9.18 -21.40
C ILE A 321 -16.35 8.17 -22.42
N ASP A 322 -16.88 7.05 -21.96
CA ASP A 322 -17.33 5.97 -22.83
C ASP A 322 -18.40 6.45 -23.81
N GLY A 323 -18.22 6.18 -25.09
CA GLY A 323 -19.14 6.57 -26.14
C GLY A 323 -19.17 8.08 -26.45
N ASP A 324 -18.36 8.93 -25.79
CA ASP A 324 -18.34 10.39 -26.00
C ASP A 324 -16.91 10.88 -26.31
N VAL A 325 -16.48 10.71 -27.56
CA VAL A 325 -15.15 11.15 -28.01
C VAL A 325 -14.99 12.67 -27.91
N ALA A 326 -16.01 13.45 -28.28
CA ALA A 326 -15.97 14.91 -28.22
C ALA A 326 -15.90 15.40 -26.76
N GLY A 327 -16.70 14.81 -25.87
CA GLY A 327 -16.65 15.09 -24.43
C GLY A 327 -15.31 14.72 -23.82
N SER A 328 -14.70 13.59 -24.23
CA SER A 328 -13.36 13.18 -23.80
C SER A 328 -12.30 14.21 -24.22
N THR A 329 -12.35 14.67 -25.48
CA THR A 329 -11.43 15.70 -26.00
C THR A 329 -11.55 16.99 -25.21
N THR A 330 -12.79 17.47 -24.99
CA THR A 330 -13.07 18.67 -24.20
C THR A 330 -12.56 18.53 -22.77
N LEU A 331 -12.83 17.40 -22.11
CA LEU A 331 -12.38 17.13 -20.75
C LEU A 331 -10.86 17.16 -20.63
N ASN A 332 -10.14 16.53 -21.55
CA ASN A 332 -8.67 16.56 -21.55
C ASN A 332 -8.07 17.94 -21.79
N ALA A 333 -8.81 18.83 -22.48
CA ALA A 333 -8.42 20.21 -22.70
C ALA A 333 -8.73 21.12 -21.49
N THR A 334 -9.75 20.81 -20.69
CA THR A 334 -10.25 21.68 -19.61
C THR A 334 -9.85 21.23 -18.22
N ALA A 335 -9.63 19.94 -17.98
CA ALA A 335 -9.16 19.43 -16.70
C ALA A 335 -7.73 19.95 -16.41
N VAL A 336 -7.54 20.45 -15.19
CA VAL A 336 -6.23 20.94 -14.75
C VAL A 336 -5.21 19.80 -14.79
N LYS A 337 -4.03 20.06 -15.36
CA LYS A 337 -2.88 19.17 -15.30
C LYS A 337 -1.97 19.59 -14.15
N LEU A 338 -1.72 18.66 -13.23
CA LEU A 338 -0.84 18.84 -12.09
C LEU A 338 0.51 18.21 -12.39
N THR A 339 1.58 18.83 -11.90
CA THR A 339 2.94 18.32 -12.02
C THR A 339 3.55 18.22 -10.62
N ALA A 340 4.08 17.06 -10.27
CA ALA A 340 4.73 16.83 -9.00
C ALA A 340 6.05 17.60 -8.89
N ASN A 341 6.42 17.96 -7.66
CA ASN A 341 7.78 18.41 -7.40
C ASN A 341 8.73 17.18 -7.49
N PRO A 342 9.79 17.23 -8.29
CA PRO A 342 10.71 16.09 -8.46
C PRO A 342 11.34 15.61 -7.14
N GLU A 343 11.45 16.50 -6.14
CA GLU A 343 12.01 16.20 -4.83
C GLU A 343 10.97 15.78 -3.78
N ALA A 344 9.69 15.60 -4.17
CA ALA A 344 8.60 15.36 -3.22
C ALA A 344 8.79 14.07 -2.40
N ASN A 345 9.32 13.02 -3.01
CA ASN A 345 9.49 11.70 -2.38
C ASN A 345 10.87 11.10 -2.68
N ARG A 346 11.92 11.89 -2.54
CA ARG A 346 13.30 11.45 -2.78
C ARG A 346 13.75 10.37 -1.79
N LEU A 347 14.74 9.58 -2.20
CA LEU A 347 15.43 8.67 -1.30
C LEU A 347 16.11 9.47 -0.17
N ARG A 348 15.94 9.01 1.05
CA ARG A 348 16.47 9.66 2.23
C ARG A 348 17.87 9.16 2.58
N ARG A 349 18.63 9.99 3.29
CA ARG A 349 19.96 9.62 3.81
C ARG A 349 19.86 8.82 5.12
N ASP A 350 18.74 8.96 5.84
CA ASP A 350 18.45 8.29 7.10
C ASP A 350 17.53 7.08 6.92
N GLY A 351 17.61 6.39 5.79
CA GLY A 351 16.85 5.20 5.49
C GLY A 351 16.01 5.31 4.22
N ILE A 352 14.88 4.61 4.18
CA ILE A 352 13.96 4.62 3.04
C ILE A 352 13.24 5.97 2.91
N ARG A 353 12.64 6.23 1.74
CA ARG A 353 11.81 7.42 1.52
C ARG A 353 10.55 7.38 2.38
N TRP A 354 9.87 8.52 2.59
CA TRP A 354 8.64 8.59 3.41
C TRP A 354 7.50 7.71 2.87
N VAL A 355 7.34 7.70 1.54
CA VAL A 355 6.45 6.78 0.82
C VAL A 355 7.31 5.88 -0.04
N PRO A 356 7.71 4.68 0.45
CA PRO A 356 8.56 3.77 -0.31
C PRO A 356 7.93 3.38 -1.62
N VAL A 357 8.74 3.30 -2.67
CA VAL A 357 8.29 2.94 -4.01
C VAL A 357 8.16 1.43 -4.13
N ILE A 358 7.07 0.96 -4.73
CA ILE A 358 6.85 -0.43 -5.08
C ILE A 358 7.32 -0.65 -6.51
N ASN A 359 8.57 -1.04 -6.67
CA ASN A 359 9.20 -1.25 -7.99
C ASN A 359 8.98 -2.65 -8.57
N GLY A 360 8.63 -3.63 -7.74
CA GLY A 360 8.58 -5.04 -8.11
C GLY A 360 9.95 -5.72 -8.09
N GLU A 361 10.88 -5.24 -7.28
CA GLU A 361 12.24 -5.78 -7.15
C GLU A 361 12.36 -6.71 -5.95
N PHE A 362 11.75 -7.88 -6.03
CA PHE A 362 11.79 -8.93 -5.02
C PHE A 362 11.89 -10.32 -5.66
N LYS A 363 12.33 -11.32 -4.87
CA LYS A 363 12.46 -12.71 -5.30
C LYS A 363 12.00 -13.68 -4.23
N ILE A 364 10.81 -13.42 -3.68
CA ILE A 364 10.10 -14.27 -2.72
C ILE A 364 8.65 -14.42 -3.17
N PRO A 365 7.94 -15.49 -2.78
CA PRO A 365 6.52 -15.66 -3.07
C PRO A 365 5.66 -14.50 -2.56
N VAL A 366 4.90 -13.89 -3.47
CA VAL A 366 3.92 -12.84 -3.15
C VAL A 366 2.55 -13.22 -3.70
N VAL A 367 1.56 -13.32 -2.81
CA VAL A 367 0.15 -13.50 -3.19
C VAL A 367 -0.63 -12.26 -2.77
N SER A 368 -1.05 -11.45 -3.73
CA SER A 368 -1.84 -10.23 -3.48
C SER A 368 -3.31 -10.47 -3.75
N ILE A 369 -4.20 -10.00 -2.87
CA ILE A 369 -5.65 -10.04 -3.08
C ILE A 369 -6.23 -8.63 -3.08
N HIS A 370 -7.26 -8.41 -3.93
CA HIS A 370 -7.89 -7.10 -4.07
C HIS A 370 -9.36 -7.19 -4.41
N THR A 371 -10.17 -6.29 -3.83
CA THR A 371 -11.62 -6.24 -4.09
C THR A 371 -11.94 -5.41 -5.33
N LEU A 372 -12.84 -5.93 -6.18
CA LEU A 372 -13.17 -5.32 -7.48
C LEU A 372 -13.98 -4.01 -7.35
N GLY A 373 -14.76 -3.87 -6.29
CA GLY A 373 -15.56 -2.67 -6.01
C GLY A 373 -14.83 -1.60 -5.19
N ASP A 374 -13.55 -1.83 -4.85
CA ASP A 374 -12.74 -0.84 -4.14
C ASP A 374 -12.47 0.39 -5.01
N LEU A 375 -12.84 1.56 -4.51
CA LEU A 375 -12.62 2.86 -5.16
C LEU A 375 -11.81 3.80 -4.25
N PHE A 376 -11.44 3.36 -3.05
CA PHE A 376 -10.52 4.08 -2.18
C PHE A 376 -9.06 3.72 -2.51
N VAL A 377 -8.74 2.42 -2.53
CA VAL A 377 -7.52 1.88 -3.12
C VAL A 377 -7.94 1.07 -4.34
N PRO A 378 -8.03 1.66 -5.51
CA PRO A 378 -8.73 1.03 -6.62
C PRO A 378 -7.94 -0.11 -7.27
N PHE A 379 -8.68 -0.93 -8.03
CA PHE A 379 -8.15 -2.11 -8.71
C PHE A 379 -6.97 -1.79 -9.66
N SER A 380 -6.90 -0.56 -10.19
CA SER A 380 -5.75 -0.07 -10.96
C SER A 380 -4.42 -0.23 -10.22
N MET A 381 -4.38 -0.22 -8.88
CA MET A 381 -3.16 -0.45 -8.10
C MET A 381 -2.58 -1.85 -8.35
N GLN A 382 -3.43 -2.86 -8.52
CA GLN A 382 -2.99 -4.22 -8.90
C GLN A 382 -2.42 -4.25 -10.33
N GLN A 383 -2.99 -3.48 -11.24
CA GLN A 383 -2.52 -3.37 -12.63
C GLN A 383 -1.15 -2.68 -12.70
N VAL A 384 -0.96 -1.61 -11.92
CA VAL A 384 0.33 -0.92 -11.77
C VAL A 384 1.38 -1.88 -11.23
N TYR A 385 1.05 -2.61 -10.17
CA TYR A 385 1.95 -3.58 -9.55
C TYR A 385 2.41 -4.66 -10.54
N GLN A 386 1.45 -5.28 -11.24
CA GLN A 386 1.76 -6.30 -12.25
C GLN A 386 2.69 -5.77 -13.35
N LYS A 387 2.42 -4.56 -13.86
CA LYS A 387 3.25 -3.94 -14.90
C LYS A 387 4.68 -3.66 -14.42
N ARG A 388 4.83 -3.15 -13.19
CA ARG A 388 6.15 -2.87 -12.59
C ARG A 388 6.93 -4.16 -12.35
N VAL A 389 6.30 -5.17 -11.76
CA VAL A 389 6.91 -6.49 -11.53
C VAL A 389 7.33 -7.15 -12.85
N ALA A 390 6.51 -7.05 -13.89
CA ALA A 390 6.84 -7.57 -15.22
C ALA A 390 8.02 -6.81 -15.84
N ALA A 391 8.06 -5.48 -15.72
CA ALA A 391 9.16 -4.66 -16.20
C ALA A 391 10.51 -5.00 -15.54
N LYS A 392 10.49 -5.53 -14.30
CA LYS A 392 11.67 -6.02 -13.58
C LYS A 392 11.98 -7.49 -13.85
N GLY A 393 11.18 -8.19 -14.68
CA GLY A 393 11.35 -9.62 -14.97
C GLY A 393 11.00 -10.54 -13.79
N ASN A 394 10.25 -10.05 -12.82
CA ASN A 394 9.93 -10.76 -11.57
C ASN A 394 8.51 -11.37 -11.54
N SER A 395 7.81 -11.45 -12.69
CA SER A 395 6.44 -12.02 -12.76
C SER A 395 6.32 -13.44 -12.22
N SER A 396 7.41 -14.20 -12.19
CA SER A 396 7.44 -15.54 -11.58
C SER A 396 7.26 -15.53 -10.05
N TRP A 397 7.39 -14.37 -9.38
CA TRP A 397 7.29 -14.22 -7.94
C TRP A 397 5.99 -13.55 -7.47
N LEU A 398 5.10 -13.16 -8.39
CA LEU A 398 3.83 -12.53 -8.08
C LEU A 398 2.64 -13.38 -8.54
N VAL A 399 1.66 -13.52 -7.66
CA VAL A 399 0.31 -14.00 -7.94
C VAL A 399 -0.68 -12.96 -7.44
N GLN A 400 -1.68 -12.63 -8.26
CA GLN A 400 -2.73 -11.68 -7.91
C GLN A 400 -4.09 -12.36 -8.03
N ARG A 401 -5.00 -12.10 -7.08
CA ARG A 401 -6.35 -12.67 -7.04
C ARG A 401 -7.37 -11.56 -6.85
N ALA A 402 -8.34 -11.52 -7.76
CA ALA A 402 -9.46 -10.60 -7.70
C ALA A 402 -10.58 -11.19 -6.83
N ILE A 403 -11.12 -10.38 -5.93
CA ILE A 403 -12.19 -10.76 -5.02
C ILE A 403 -13.43 -9.91 -5.30
N ARG A 404 -14.60 -10.54 -5.37
CA ARG A 404 -15.89 -9.86 -5.58
C ARG A 404 -16.40 -9.24 -4.28
N GLY A 405 -15.69 -8.25 -3.78
CA GLY A 405 -16.07 -7.36 -2.68
C GLY A 405 -16.45 -5.99 -3.21
N ALA A 406 -17.40 -5.31 -2.58
CA ALA A 406 -17.90 -4.01 -3.01
C ALA A 406 -17.18 -2.83 -2.36
N SER A 407 -16.44 -3.06 -1.28
CA SER A 407 -15.78 -2.01 -0.51
C SER A 407 -14.29 -2.22 -0.41
N HIS A 408 -13.62 -1.22 0.18
CA HIS A 408 -12.21 -1.29 0.52
C HIS A 408 -11.94 -2.39 1.55
N CYS A 409 -11.04 -3.32 1.22
CA CYS A 409 -10.68 -4.46 2.05
C CYS A 409 -11.85 -5.39 2.46
N ASP A 410 -12.91 -5.44 1.66
CA ASP A 410 -14.10 -6.26 1.91
C ASP A 410 -13.83 -7.74 1.58
N PHE A 411 -12.99 -8.38 2.38
CA PHE A 411 -12.64 -9.80 2.27
C PHE A 411 -13.31 -10.62 3.36
N THR A 412 -13.70 -11.86 3.04
CA THR A 412 -13.97 -12.85 4.08
C THR A 412 -12.65 -13.33 4.70
N VAL A 413 -12.72 -13.86 5.92
CA VAL A 413 -11.55 -14.48 6.59
C VAL A 413 -11.03 -15.65 5.76
N GLN A 414 -11.94 -16.40 5.12
CA GLN A 414 -11.58 -17.53 4.25
C GLN A 414 -10.75 -17.07 3.04
N GLU A 415 -11.14 -16.01 2.33
CA GLU A 415 -10.38 -15.44 1.20
C GLU A 415 -8.96 -15.07 1.61
N GLN A 416 -8.80 -14.46 2.78
CA GLN A 416 -7.52 -14.04 3.32
C GLN A 416 -6.65 -15.23 3.74
N THR A 417 -7.22 -16.22 4.41
CA THR A 417 -6.50 -17.43 4.83
C THR A 417 -6.08 -18.29 3.64
N GLU A 418 -6.91 -18.41 2.60
CA GLU A 418 -6.55 -19.12 1.37
C GLU A 418 -5.41 -18.42 0.60
N ALA A 419 -5.36 -17.09 0.63
CA ALA A 419 -4.25 -16.34 0.04
C ALA A 419 -2.94 -16.57 0.82
N PHE A 420 -3.02 -16.50 2.15
CA PHE A 420 -1.87 -16.74 3.02
C PHE A 420 -1.36 -18.18 2.89
N ASP A 421 -2.26 -19.17 2.92
CA ASP A 421 -1.91 -20.58 2.77
C ASP A 421 -1.30 -20.89 1.40
N ALA A 422 -1.81 -20.25 0.34
CA ALA A 422 -1.24 -20.39 -1.01
C ALA A 422 0.21 -19.85 -1.07
N MET A 423 0.50 -18.72 -0.41
CA MET A 423 1.85 -18.17 -0.31
C MET A 423 2.76 -19.10 0.49
N ILE A 424 2.30 -19.63 1.64
CA ILE A 424 3.06 -20.58 2.47
C ILE A 424 3.39 -21.87 1.72
N LYS A 425 2.41 -22.44 1.00
CA LYS A 425 2.61 -23.64 0.18
C LYS A 425 3.62 -23.38 -0.93
N TRP A 426 3.51 -22.24 -1.58
CA TRP A 426 4.46 -21.85 -2.63
C TRP A 426 5.90 -21.70 -2.07
N GLU A 427 6.06 -21.03 -0.94
CA GLU A 427 7.37 -20.89 -0.28
C GLU A 427 7.97 -22.23 0.10
N ARG A 428 7.14 -23.15 0.62
CA ARG A 428 7.58 -24.48 1.07
C ARG A 428 7.89 -25.42 -0.08
N ASP A 429 7.02 -25.47 -1.09
CA ASP A 429 7.01 -26.52 -2.12
C ASP A 429 7.63 -26.04 -3.45
N GLY A 430 7.90 -24.74 -3.59
CA GLY A 430 8.41 -24.14 -4.82
C GLY A 430 7.39 -24.08 -5.97
N VAL A 431 6.13 -24.45 -5.74
CA VAL A 431 5.09 -24.51 -6.78
C VAL A 431 4.24 -23.24 -6.74
N LYS A 432 4.37 -22.41 -7.78
CA LYS A 432 3.60 -21.19 -7.91
C LYS A 432 2.11 -21.48 -8.04
N PRO A 433 1.25 -20.90 -7.16
CA PRO A 433 -0.20 -21.08 -7.26
C PRO A 433 -0.79 -20.31 -8.45
N THR A 434 -2.03 -20.63 -8.79
CA THR A 434 -2.79 -19.88 -9.80
C THR A 434 -3.26 -18.53 -9.28
N GLY A 435 -3.49 -17.60 -10.22
CA GLY A 435 -4.02 -16.27 -9.97
C GLY A 435 -4.83 -15.77 -11.17
N ASP A 436 -5.30 -14.54 -11.07
CA ASP A 436 -6.06 -13.86 -12.12
C ASP A 436 -5.15 -13.00 -13.00
N ASP A 437 -5.53 -12.84 -14.26
CA ASP A 437 -4.99 -11.79 -15.12
C ASP A 437 -5.66 -10.46 -14.76
N VAL A 438 -4.90 -9.53 -14.21
CA VAL A 438 -5.39 -8.23 -13.75
C VAL A 438 -5.23 -7.13 -14.79
N VAL A 439 -4.54 -7.38 -15.92
CA VAL A 439 -4.16 -6.34 -16.89
C VAL A 439 -4.91 -6.42 -18.22
N THR A 440 -5.35 -7.60 -18.65
CA THR A 440 -6.09 -7.75 -19.90
C THR A 440 -7.52 -7.24 -19.75
N ALA A 441 -7.84 -6.12 -20.36
CA ALA A 441 -9.11 -5.43 -20.18
C ALA A 441 -10.34 -6.33 -20.46
N ALA A 442 -10.30 -7.17 -21.50
CA ALA A 442 -11.39 -8.09 -21.83
C ALA A 442 -11.60 -9.17 -20.76
N THR A 443 -10.52 -9.65 -20.13
CA THR A 443 -10.58 -10.60 -19.02
C THR A 443 -11.20 -9.94 -17.78
N VAL A 444 -10.73 -8.76 -17.42
CA VAL A 444 -11.20 -8.00 -16.25
C VAL A 444 -12.68 -7.59 -16.39
N ALA A 445 -13.13 -7.29 -17.62
CA ALA A 445 -14.52 -6.93 -17.91
C ALA A 445 -15.48 -8.13 -17.95
N ALA A 446 -14.98 -9.38 -17.92
CA ALA A 446 -15.85 -10.55 -18.00
C ALA A 446 -16.81 -10.62 -16.78
N PRO A 447 -18.11 -10.91 -16.98
CA PRO A 447 -19.10 -10.93 -15.89
C PRO A 447 -18.77 -11.90 -14.76
N THR A 448 -17.98 -12.95 -15.02
CA THR A 448 -17.54 -13.96 -14.04
C THR A 448 -16.15 -13.65 -13.46
N TYR A 449 -15.53 -12.53 -13.82
CA TYR A 449 -14.22 -12.17 -13.29
C TYR A 449 -14.24 -12.04 -11.77
N GLY A 450 -13.21 -12.57 -11.10
CA GLY A 450 -13.10 -12.62 -9.66
C GLY A 450 -13.85 -13.75 -8.96
N CYS A 451 -14.60 -14.62 -9.70
CA CYS A 451 -15.31 -15.73 -9.10
C CYS A 451 -14.39 -16.83 -8.55
N THR A 452 -13.22 -17.04 -9.14
CA THR A 452 -12.32 -18.15 -8.81
C THR A 452 -11.91 -18.16 -7.34
N TYR A 453 -11.63 -16.98 -6.78
CA TYR A 453 -11.08 -16.83 -5.42
C TYR A 453 -12.07 -16.19 -4.44
N THR A 454 -13.27 -15.83 -4.87
CA THR A 454 -14.30 -15.29 -3.98
C THR A 454 -14.95 -16.39 -3.16
N ARG A 455 -15.15 -16.13 -1.87
CA ARG A 455 -15.84 -17.01 -0.92
C ARG A 455 -16.96 -16.24 -0.25
N ASN A 456 -18.12 -16.87 -0.17
CA ASN A 456 -19.34 -16.22 0.36
C ASN A 456 -19.75 -16.76 1.74
N THR A 457 -19.04 -17.74 2.27
CA THR A 457 -19.28 -18.26 3.63
C THR A 457 -18.69 -17.29 4.65
N LEU A 458 -19.53 -16.82 5.57
CA LEU A 458 -19.14 -15.93 6.64
C LEU A 458 -18.84 -16.72 7.91
N GLY A 459 -17.60 -16.60 8.39
CA GLY A 459 -17.12 -17.22 9.64
C GLY A 459 -17.40 -16.36 10.89
N PRO A 460 -16.94 -16.79 12.08
CA PRO A 460 -17.15 -16.07 13.33
C PRO A 460 -16.42 -14.72 13.39
N ASP A 461 -15.26 -14.60 12.75
CA ASP A 461 -14.35 -13.46 12.88
C ASP A 461 -14.46 -12.44 11.74
N GLU A 462 -15.53 -12.54 10.92
CA GLU A 462 -15.77 -11.61 9.82
C GLU A 462 -15.97 -10.18 10.28
N SER A 463 -15.45 -9.21 9.51
CA SER A 463 -15.69 -7.80 9.76
C SER A 463 -17.18 -7.43 9.68
N GLY A 464 -17.60 -6.40 10.41
CA GLY A 464 -18.96 -5.87 10.31
C GLY A 464 -19.30 -5.40 8.90
N THR A 465 -18.33 -4.83 8.18
CA THR A 465 -18.48 -4.39 6.79
C THR A 465 -18.76 -5.57 5.87
N THR A 466 -17.94 -6.63 5.93
CA THR A 466 -18.15 -7.83 5.10
C THR A 466 -19.50 -8.48 5.38
N ARG A 467 -19.90 -8.59 6.65
CA ARG A 467 -21.22 -9.11 7.04
C ARG A 467 -22.38 -8.29 6.46
N ALA A 468 -22.21 -6.97 6.43
CA ALA A 468 -23.26 -6.06 5.94
C ALA A 468 -23.35 -6.07 4.40
N LEU A 469 -22.20 -6.09 3.70
CA LEU A 469 -22.17 -5.90 2.25
C LEU A 469 -22.32 -7.19 1.45
N ARG A 470 -21.78 -8.32 1.93
CA ARG A 470 -21.75 -9.57 1.17
C ARG A 470 -23.12 -10.08 0.70
N PRO A 471 -24.21 -10.01 1.50
CA PRO A 471 -25.54 -10.38 1.03
C PRO A 471 -26.04 -9.51 -0.13
N GLY A 472 -25.76 -8.18 -0.09
CA GLY A 472 -26.12 -7.26 -1.17
C GLY A 472 -25.36 -7.52 -2.46
N ILE A 473 -24.09 -7.91 -2.37
CA ILE A 473 -23.27 -8.33 -3.51
C ILE A 473 -23.90 -9.56 -4.17
N LEU A 474 -24.21 -10.58 -3.39
CA LEU A 474 -24.83 -11.81 -3.88
C LEU A 474 -26.18 -11.57 -4.58
N ALA A 475 -26.98 -10.63 -4.08
CA ALA A 475 -28.27 -10.28 -4.64
C ALA A 475 -28.18 -9.42 -5.92
N SER A 476 -27.08 -8.68 -6.13
CA SER A 476 -26.95 -7.67 -7.18
C SER A 476 -25.97 -8.00 -8.29
N THR A 477 -25.29 -9.16 -8.21
CA THR A 477 -24.30 -9.58 -9.21
C THR A 477 -24.65 -10.95 -9.78
N PRO A 478 -24.21 -11.25 -11.04
CA PRO A 478 -24.32 -12.61 -11.55
C PRO A 478 -23.68 -13.61 -10.59
N ALA A 479 -24.36 -14.72 -10.37
CA ALA A 479 -23.80 -15.81 -9.55
C ALA A 479 -22.48 -16.30 -10.13
N CYS A 480 -21.57 -16.66 -9.26
CA CYS A 480 -20.38 -17.40 -9.67
C CYS A 480 -20.76 -18.83 -10.06
N PRO A 481 -20.20 -19.39 -11.14
CA PRO A 481 -20.49 -20.76 -11.59
C PRO A 481 -20.03 -21.80 -10.56
#